data_e8f83ccf8bd435d695a7bd80216b1166
#
_entry.id   e8f83ccf8bd435d695a7bd80216b1166
#
_cell.length_a   1.000
_cell.length_b   1.000
_cell.length_c   1.000
_cell.angle_alpha   90.00
_cell.angle_beta   90.00
_cell.angle_gamma   90.00
#
_symmetry.space_group_name_H-M   'P 1'
#
loop_
_entity.id
_entity.type
_entity.pdbx_description
1 polymer ?
#
loop_
_entity_poly.entity_id
_entity_poly.type
_entity_poly.pdbx_seq_one_letter_code
_entity_poly.pdbx_strand_id
1 'polypeptide(L)'
;MDDISMFLPTSHSLLTFSFFNSWTDLSNIAFDPNWALFKNTEGALMYPNPSSKLAHGADHIVLFEFLGRILGKALYEGITIQPQFAHLFLSFLRGDHTYLHLLTDLSTIDSQLYGNLMFLKTYEGDVSDLCLTFTVNNDDFGVKEVPLIANGASIEVTNQNKRRYIYLVAKHHVSDRIKEQSDAFTRGLWDVIDRSWLRLFNEPELQVLISGASDGKIDVADMKSNARYTGGYTMLDRNIIRFWSVVSSLSPEQQAELLRFVTSVSRPPPLGFSSMNPKFTIQRVGIMRDGEKLPTASTCFNTLKLPTYSSEKVLKEKLVYAIGAGSGFELT
;
A
#
# COMPACT_ATOMS: atom_id res chain seq x y z
N MET A 1 14.29 4.86 19.98
CA MET A 1 13.51 3.60 19.94
C MET A 1 12.24 3.88 20.71
N ASP A 2 11.26 4.48 20.05
CA ASP A 2 9.97 4.75 20.68
C ASP A 2 9.19 3.45 20.70
N ASP A 3 8.75 3.10 21.89
CA ASP A 3 8.16 1.82 22.23
C ASP A 3 6.82 1.63 21.47
N ILE A 4 6.82 0.74 20.47
CA ILE A 4 5.62 0.35 19.71
C ILE A 4 4.56 -0.24 20.65
N SER A 5 4.95 -0.73 21.84
CA SER A 5 4.07 -1.33 22.83
C SER A 5 2.97 -0.38 23.33
N MET A 6 3.18 0.94 23.26
CA MET A 6 2.22 1.95 23.70
C MET A 6 0.96 2.03 22.79
N PHE A 7 0.99 1.43 21.60
CA PHE A 7 -0.10 1.48 20.62
C PHE A 7 -0.82 0.13 20.44
N LEU A 8 -0.38 -0.91 21.16
CA LEU A 8 -0.94 -2.27 21.05
C LEU A 8 -2.24 -2.39 21.84
N PRO A 9 -3.33 -2.86 21.24
CA PRO A 9 -4.53 -3.25 21.96
C PRO A 9 -4.30 -4.50 22.81
N THR A 10 -5.06 -4.64 23.90
CA THR A 10 -4.87 -5.66 24.95
C THR A 10 -5.43 -7.06 24.63
N SER A 11 -5.79 -7.36 23.39
CA SER A 11 -6.37 -8.65 23.00
C SER A 11 -5.36 -9.66 22.45
N HIS A 12 -5.60 -10.95 22.71
CA HIS A 12 -4.71 -12.07 22.38
C HIS A 12 -4.34 -12.24 20.88
N SER A 13 -5.14 -11.69 19.96
CA SER A 13 -4.89 -11.75 18.52
C SER A 13 -3.71 -10.87 18.06
N LEU A 14 -3.22 -9.99 18.93
CA LEU A 14 -2.16 -9.02 18.64
C LEU A 14 -0.77 -9.44 19.14
N LEU A 15 -0.67 -10.57 19.82
CA LEU A 15 0.62 -11.13 20.24
C LEU A 15 1.55 -11.45 19.05
N THR A 16 1.01 -11.62 17.86
CA THR A 16 1.81 -11.81 16.63
C THR A 16 2.50 -10.52 16.17
N PHE A 17 2.00 -9.33 16.54
CA PHE A 17 2.61 -8.05 16.18
C PHE A 17 3.78 -7.64 17.08
N SER A 18 3.98 -8.28 18.23
CA SER A 18 5.06 -7.95 19.18
C SER A 18 6.46 -8.43 18.74
N PHE A 19 6.56 -9.15 17.61
CA PHE A 19 7.82 -9.69 17.09
C PHE A 19 8.50 -8.82 16.02
N PHE A 20 7.92 -7.66 15.67
CA PHE A 20 8.45 -6.85 14.58
C PHE A 20 9.59 -5.95 15.03
N ASN A 21 10.73 -6.09 14.37
CA ASN A 21 11.94 -5.32 14.65
C ASN A 21 12.00 -3.98 13.89
N SER A 22 11.06 -3.71 12.97
CA SER A 22 11.01 -2.47 12.20
C SER A 22 9.60 -2.07 11.78
N TRP A 23 9.40 -0.77 11.57
CA TRP A 23 8.15 -0.19 11.04
C TRP A 23 7.80 -0.69 9.63
N THR A 24 8.82 -0.97 8.83
CA THR A 24 8.67 -1.46 7.46
C THR A 24 8.20 -2.90 7.43
N ASP A 25 8.72 -3.76 8.33
CA ASP A 25 8.26 -5.15 8.43
C ASP A 25 6.80 -5.20 8.89
N LEU A 26 6.46 -4.37 9.89
CA LEU A 26 5.08 -4.25 10.37
C LEU A 26 4.14 -3.79 9.26
N SER A 27 4.52 -2.77 8.47
CA SER A 27 3.68 -2.27 7.38
C SER A 27 3.51 -3.29 6.25
N ASN A 28 4.57 -4.00 5.85
CA ASN A 28 4.49 -4.99 4.79
C ASN A 28 3.58 -6.15 5.15
N ILE A 29 3.66 -6.65 6.40
CA ILE A 29 2.82 -7.74 6.86
C ILE A 29 1.39 -7.27 7.13
N ALA A 30 1.21 -6.14 7.77
CA ALA A 30 -0.09 -5.62 8.16
C ALA A 30 -1.00 -5.30 6.95
N PHE A 31 -0.40 -4.90 5.82
CA PHE A 31 -1.10 -4.66 4.56
C PHE A 31 -1.04 -5.83 3.58
N ASP A 32 -0.51 -7.00 3.97
CA ASP A 32 -0.52 -8.20 3.12
C ASP A 32 -1.98 -8.68 2.93
N PRO A 33 -2.45 -8.87 1.69
CA PRO A 33 -3.80 -9.40 1.40
C PRO A 33 -4.07 -10.76 2.03
N ASN A 34 -3.04 -11.57 2.30
CA ASN A 34 -3.18 -12.87 2.96
C ASN A 34 -3.73 -12.77 4.39
N TRP A 35 -3.59 -11.60 5.04
CA TRP A 35 -4.20 -11.33 6.34
C TRP A 35 -5.70 -11.02 6.25
N ALA A 36 -6.26 -10.97 5.03
CA ALA A 36 -7.68 -10.73 4.77
C ALA A 36 -8.27 -9.44 5.38
N LEU A 37 -7.44 -8.49 5.83
CA LEU A 37 -7.89 -7.16 6.24
C LEU A 37 -8.09 -6.25 5.02
N PHE A 38 -7.24 -6.40 4.01
CA PHE A 38 -7.35 -5.67 2.75
C PHE A 38 -7.58 -6.62 1.58
N LYS A 39 -8.14 -6.09 0.52
CA LYS A 39 -8.38 -6.75 -0.75
C LYS A 39 -7.80 -5.89 -1.88
N ASN A 40 -7.37 -6.53 -2.97
CA ASN A 40 -6.89 -5.82 -4.14
C ASN A 40 -8.03 -5.64 -5.15
N THR A 41 -8.06 -4.49 -5.82
CA THR A 41 -8.81 -4.28 -7.05
C THR A 41 -8.18 -5.06 -8.20
N GLU A 42 -8.83 -5.11 -9.37
CA GLU A 42 -8.25 -5.69 -10.59
C GLU A 42 -6.93 -5.01 -10.99
N GLY A 43 -6.74 -3.73 -10.64
CA GLY A 43 -5.50 -2.97 -10.84
C GLY A 43 -4.48 -3.08 -9.69
N ALA A 44 -4.61 -4.09 -8.82
CA ALA A 44 -3.73 -4.31 -7.65
C ALA A 44 -3.70 -3.14 -6.64
N LEU A 45 -4.72 -2.29 -6.61
CA LEU A 45 -4.88 -1.25 -5.60
C LEU A 45 -5.66 -1.81 -4.40
N MET A 46 -5.25 -1.43 -3.19
CA MET A 46 -5.78 -1.98 -1.95
C MET A 46 -6.96 -1.18 -1.41
N TYR A 47 -7.94 -1.87 -0.88
CA TYR A 47 -9.06 -1.29 -0.14
C TYR A 47 -9.49 -2.24 1.00
N PRO A 48 -10.17 -1.76 2.04
CA PRO A 48 -10.62 -2.60 3.15
C PRO A 48 -11.45 -3.77 2.66
N ASN A 49 -11.15 -4.97 3.15
CA ASN A 49 -11.90 -6.17 2.81
C ASN A 49 -13.27 -6.14 3.49
N PRO A 50 -14.39 -6.11 2.75
CA PRO A 50 -15.73 -6.15 3.33
C PRO A 50 -15.95 -7.35 4.25
N SER A 51 -15.29 -8.48 3.93
CA SER A 51 -15.42 -9.77 4.64
C SER A 51 -14.39 -9.95 5.74
N SER A 52 -13.64 -8.91 6.13
CA SER A 52 -12.58 -8.98 7.17
C SER A 52 -13.07 -9.53 8.52
N LYS A 53 -14.34 -9.33 8.85
CA LYS A 53 -14.98 -9.87 10.06
C LYS A 53 -14.94 -11.40 10.11
N LEU A 54 -14.94 -12.07 8.98
CA LEU A 54 -14.95 -13.53 8.89
C LEU A 54 -13.61 -14.12 9.31
N ALA A 55 -12.52 -13.44 8.95
CA ALA A 55 -11.16 -13.87 9.30
C ALA A 55 -10.78 -13.49 10.74
N HIS A 56 -11.26 -12.33 11.23
CA HIS A 56 -10.79 -11.73 12.49
C HIS A 56 -11.88 -11.54 13.55
N GLY A 57 -13.11 -12.02 13.30
CA GLY A 57 -14.21 -11.85 14.26
C GLY A 57 -14.52 -10.39 14.60
N ALA A 58 -14.81 -10.13 15.86
CA ALA A 58 -15.11 -8.79 16.34
C ALA A 58 -13.87 -7.84 16.36
N ASP A 59 -12.68 -8.41 16.40
CA ASP A 59 -11.43 -7.65 16.54
C ASP A 59 -11.03 -6.92 15.23
N HIS A 60 -11.65 -7.26 14.07
CA HIS A 60 -11.28 -6.67 12.79
C HIS A 60 -11.33 -5.13 12.81
N ILE A 61 -12.28 -4.52 13.50
CA ILE A 61 -12.40 -3.06 13.59
C ILE A 61 -11.26 -2.45 14.40
N VAL A 62 -10.87 -3.09 15.50
CA VAL A 62 -9.72 -2.66 16.32
C VAL A 62 -8.41 -2.73 15.51
N LEU A 63 -8.27 -3.78 14.67
CA LEU A 63 -7.13 -3.92 13.78
C LEU A 63 -7.09 -2.80 12.74
N PHE A 64 -8.20 -2.44 12.11
CA PHE A 64 -8.24 -1.30 11.17
C PHE A 64 -7.87 0.02 11.84
N GLU A 65 -8.36 0.28 13.04
CA GLU A 65 -8.03 1.50 13.80
C GLU A 65 -6.53 1.53 14.15
N PHE A 66 -5.98 0.40 14.57
CA PHE A 66 -4.55 0.24 14.82
C PHE A 66 -3.72 0.52 13.56
N LEU A 67 -4.09 -0.04 12.40
CA LEU A 67 -3.39 0.19 11.13
C LEU A 67 -3.49 1.64 10.66
N GLY A 68 -4.59 2.31 10.97
CA GLY A 68 -4.73 3.75 10.76
C GLY A 68 -3.69 4.55 11.56
N ARG A 69 -3.47 4.22 12.84
CA ARG A 69 -2.43 4.86 13.67
C ARG A 69 -1.03 4.58 13.11
N ILE A 70 -0.78 3.35 12.64
CA ILE A 70 0.49 2.98 11.99
C ILE A 70 0.75 3.84 10.76
N LEU A 71 -0.25 3.99 9.87
CA LEU A 71 -0.13 4.88 8.71
C LEU A 71 0.10 6.32 9.14
N GLY A 72 -0.63 6.81 10.13
CA GLY A 72 -0.46 8.16 10.68
C GLY A 72 0.96 8.40 11.19
N LYS A 73 1.50 7.43 11.94
CA LYS A 73 2.88 7.51 12.45
C LYS A 73 3.90 7.47 11.32
N ALA A 74 3.73 6.62 10.32
CA ALA A 74 4.60 6.56 9.15
C ALA A 74 4.63 7.92 8.41
N LEU A 75 3.45 8.51 8.16
CA LEU A 75 3.35 9.83 7.53
C LEU A 75 4.01 10.92 8.37
N TYR A 76 3.81 10.91 9.69
CA TYR A 76 4.41 11.88 10.60
C TYR A 76 5.95 11.83 10.61
N GLU A 77 6.50 10.62 10.54
CA GLU A 77 7.96 10.40 10.48
C GLU A 77 8.54 10.55 9.07
N GLY A 78 7.70 10.77 8.05
CA GLY A 78 8.14 10.83 6.65
C GLY A 78 8.59 9.47 6.09
N ILE A 79 8.08 8.37 6.66
CA ILE A 79 8.36 7.00 6.22
C ILE A 79 7.31 6.60 5.19
N THR A 80 7.75 6.28 3.97
CA THR A 80 6.85 5.74 2.93
C THR A 80 6.60 4.25 3.16
N ILE A 81 5.40 3.79 2.82
CA ILE A 81 5.01 2.38 2.89
C ILE A 81 4.71 1.82 1.48
N GLN A 82 4.77 0.49 1.31
CA GLN A 82 4.56 -0.16 0.01
C GLN A 82 3.12 -0.08 -0.53
N PRO A 83 2.05 -0.19 0.29
CA PRO A 83 0.69 -0.28 -0.19
C PRO A 83 0.26 0.85 -1.10
N GLN A 84 -0.43 0.50 -2.18
CA GLN A 84 -1.14 1.43 -3.06
C GLN A 84 -2.62 1.29 -2.81
N PHE A 85 -3.22 2.35 -2.30
CA PHE A 85 -4.64 2.33 -1.97
C PHE A 85 -5.52 2.71 -3.17
N ALA A 86 -6.68 2.10 -3.25
CA ALA A 86 -7.69 2.46 -4.23
C ALA A 86 -8.21 3.88 -3.98
N HIS A 87 -8.56 4.59 -5.06
CA HIS A 87 -9.03 5.97 -5.03
C HIS A 87 -10.17 6.17 -4.02
N LEU A 88 -11.14 5.26 -4.03
CA LEU A 88 -12.25 5.28 -3.06
C LEU A 88 -11.79 5.27 -1.60
N PHE A 89 -10.75 4.47 -1.26
CA PHE A 89 -10.27 4.40 0.11
C PHE A 89 -9.45 5.64 0.49
N LEU A 90 -8.68 6.18 -0.45
CA LEU A 90 -7.98 7.47 -0.24
C LEU A 90 -8.97 8.61 0.03
N SER A 91 -10.14 8.63 -0.61
CA SER A 91 -11.18 9.62 -0.34
C SER A 91 -11.76 9.50 1.08
N PHE A 92 -11.88 8.28 1.63
CA PHE A 92 -12.20 8.08 3.04
C PHE A 92 -11.13 8.66 3.96
N LEU A 93 -9.84 8.42 3.67
CA LEU A 93 -8.72 8.94 4.47
C LEU A 93 -8.71 10.47 4.53
N ARG A 94 -9.07 11.14 3.45
CA ARG A 94 -9.25 12.60 3.41
C ARG A 94 -10.50 13.06 4.19
N GLY A 95 -11.44 12.17 4.41
CA GLY A 95 -12.74 12.48 4.99
C GLY A 95 -13.65 13.30 4.07
N ASP A 96 -13.47 13.15 2.78
CA ASP A 96 -14.13 13.94 1.73
C ASP A 96 -14.66 13.02 0.62
N HIS A 97 -15.36 11.95 1.04
CA HIS A 97 -15.93 11.03 0.07
C HIS A 97 -17.15 11.65 -0.59
N THR A 98 -16.94 12.04 -1.82
CA THR A 98 -18.01 12.42 -2.71
C THR A 98 -18.47 11.21 -3.52
N TYR A 99 -19.77 11.03 -3.62
CA TYR A 99 -20.35 9.97 -4.44
C TYR A 99 -20.28 10.24 -5.96
N LEU A 100 -19.51 11.24 -6.37
CA LEU A 100 -19.40 11.62 -7.79
C LEU A 100 -18.69 10.57 -8.64
N HIS A 101 -17.79 9.81 -8.04
CA HIS A 101 -16.94 8.84 -8.72
C HIS A 101 -17.37 7.37 -8.52
N LEU A 102 -18.54 7.11 -7.91
CA LEU A 102 -19.00 5.77 -7.56
C LEU A 102 -18.92 4.75 -8.71
N LEU A 103 -19.35 5.14 -9.91
CA LEU A 103 -19.33 4.23 -11.06
C LEU A 103 -17.91 4.00 -11.58
N THR A 104 -17.06 5.02 -11.52
CA THR A 104 -15.64 4.90 -11.89
C THR A 104 -14.92 4.00 -10.89
N ASP A 105 -15.14 4.20 -9.60
CA ASP A 105 -14.57 3.36 -8.54
C ASP A 105 -15.07 1.92 -8.64
N LEU A 106 -16.38 1.72 -8.92
CA LEU A 106 -16.94 0.39 -9.14
C LEU A 106 -16.27 -0.34 -10.30
N SER A 107 -15.94 0.36 -11.39
CA SER A 107 -15.28 -0.25 -12.55
C SER A 107 -13.89 -0.80 -12.22
N THR A 108 -13.23 -0.27 -11.18
CA THR A 108 -11.92 -0.75 -10.72
C THR A 108 -11.99 -1.91 -9.73
N ILE A 109 -13.13 -2.04 -9.01
CA ILE A 109 -13.36 -3.07 -7.98
C ILE A 109 -14.00 -4.31 -8.59
N ASP A 110 -15.00 -4.10 -9.45
CA ASP A 110 -15.85 -5.14 -10.06
C ASP A 110 -16.29 -4.67 -11.44
N SER A 111 -15.47 -4.97 -12.45
CA SER A 111 -15.70 -4.61 -13.86
C SER A 111 -16.95 -5.29 -14.43
N GLN A 112 -17.27 -6.51 -13.95
CA GLN A 112 -18.46 -7.25 -14.39
C GLN A 112 -19.74 -6.59 -13.90
N LEU A 113 -19.81 -6.27 -12.60
CA LEU A 113 -20.97 -5.56 -12.03
C LEU A 113 -21.12 -4.18 -12.68
N TYR A 114 -20.03 -3.46 -12.89
CA TYR A 114 -20.06 -2.20 -13.62
C TYR A 114 -20.67 -2.37 -15.02
N GLY A 115 -20.22 -3.38 -15.78
CA GLY A 115 -20.76 -3.69 -17.11
C GLY A 115 -22.27 -3.96 -17.07
N ASN A 116 -22.74 -4.75 -16.08
CA ASN A 116 -24.16 -5.06 -15.91
C ASN A 116 -24.99 -3.80 -15.59
N LEU A 117 -24.47 -2.90 -14.75
CA LEU A 117 -25.15 -1.65 -14.44
C LEU A 117 -25.17 -0.67 -15.63
N MET A 118 -24.10 -0.67 -16.45
CA MET A 118 -24.10 0.13 -17.69
C MET A 118 -25.05 -0.43 -18.73
N PHE A 119 -25.14 -1.76 -18.88
CA PHE A 119 -26.17 -2.39 -19.71
C PHE A 119 -27.57 -1.95 -19.25
N LEU A 120 -27.88 -2.07 -17.95
CA LEU A 120 -29.18 -1.65 -17.41
C LEU A 120 -29.47 -0.15 -17.66
N LYS A 121 -28.44 0.70 -17.56
CA LYS A 121 -28.56 2.15 -17.82
C LYS A 121 -29.02 2.44 -19.24
N THR A 122 -28.47 1.73 -20.22
CA THR A 122 -28.73 1.92 -21.66
C THR A 122 -29.84 1.02 -22.21
N TYR A 123 -30.37 0.11 -21.39
CA TYR A 123 -31.43 -0.80 -21.81
C TYR A 123 -32.69 -0.05 -22.27
N GLU A 124 -33.10 -0.29 -23.54
CA GLU A 124 -34.22 0.38 -24.18
C GLU A 124 -35.57 -0.32 -24.01
N GLY A 125 -35.53 -1.61 -23.56
CA GLY A 125 -36.75 -2.41 -23.28
C GLY A 125 -37.42 -2.00 -21.98
N ASP A 126 -38.48 -2.72 -21.60
CA ASP A 126 -39.09 -2.57 -20.30
C ASP A 126 -38.21 -3.25 -19.21
N VAL A 127 -37.68 -2.46 -18.28
CA VAL A 127 -36.81 -2.96 -17.20
C VAL A 127 -37.58 -3.89 -16.26
N SER A 128 -38.90 -3.74 -16.14
CA SER A 128 -39.75 -4.63 -15.32
C SER A 128 -39.67 -6.10 -15.79
N ASP A 129 -39.44 -6.34 -17.07
CA ASP A 129 -39.27 -7.70 -17.62
C ASP A 129 -38.00 -8.41 -17.08
N LEU A 130 -37.04 -7.65 -16.53
CA LEU A 130 -35.82 -8.20 -15.92
C LEU A 130 -36.04 -8.70 -14.46
N CYS A 131 -37.23 -8.50 -13.91
CA CYS A 131 -37.63 -8.96 -12.57
C CYS A 131 -36.64 -8.56 -11.46
N LEU A 132 -36.02 -7.39 -11.57
CA LEU A 132 -35.09 -6.86 -10.57
C LEU A 132 -35.84 -6.16 -9.45
N THR A 133 -35.35 -6.31 -8.22
CA THR A 133 -35.85 -5.62 -7.03
C THR A 133 -34.74 -4.74 -6.44
N PHE A 134 -35.08 -3.83 -5.49
CA PHE A 134 -34.10 -2.98 -4.80
C PHE A 134 -33.32 -3.76 -3.74
N THR A 135 -32.69 -4.85 -4.17
CA THR A 135 -31.87 -5.73 -3.36
C THR A 135 -30.53 -6.02 -4.06
N VAL A 136 -29.56 -6.47 -3.31
CA VAL A 136 -28.29 -7.03 -3.78
C VAL A 136 -28.00 -8.33 -3.06
N ASN A 137 -27.36 -9.26 -3.73
CA ASN A 137 -26.87 -10.47 -3.10
C ASN A 137 -25.50 -10.20 -2.48
N ASN A 138 -25.34 -10.64 -1.24
CA ASN A 138 -24.05 -10.62 -0.58
C ASN A 138 -23.49 -12.04 -0.54
N ASP A 139 -22.42 -12.27 -1.31
CA ASP A 139 -21.83 -13.61 -1.53
C ASP A 139 -20.84 -14.03 -0.44
N ASP A 140 -20.64 -13.20 0.59
CA ASP A 140 -19.56 -13.42 1.56
C ASP A 140 -19.71 -14.74 2.37
N PHE A 141 -20.94 -15.27 2.56
CA PHE A 141 -21.20 -16.64 3.08
C PHE A 141 -22.68 -17.04 2.90
N GLY A 142 -22.98 -17.61 1.78
CA GLY A 142 -24.35 -17.96 1.42
C GLY A 142 -25.12 -16.72 0.96
N VAL A 143 -25.81 -16.84 -0.12
CA VAL A 143 -26.56 -15.75 -0.77
C VAL A 143 -27.54 -15.14 0.23
N LYS A 144 -27.15 -14.03 0.83
CA LYS A 144 -28.05 -13.23 1.67
C LYS A 144 -28.46 -12.01 0.87
N GLU A 145 -29.75 -11.96 0.56
CA GLU A 145 -30.35 -10.80 -0.08
C GLU A 145 -30.37 -9.61 0.90
N VAL A 146 -29.77 -8.50 0.52
CA VAL A 146 -29.69 -7.27 1.31
C VAL A 146 -30.52 -6.19 0.65
N PRO A 147 -31.57 -5.64 1.32
CA PRO A 147 -32.36 -4.56 0.77
C PRO A 147 -31.55 -3.25 0.73
N LEU A 148 -31.55 -2.59 -0.44
CA LEU A 148 -30.88 -1.29 -0.65
C LEU A 148 -31.68 -0.11 -0.06
N ILE A 149 -32.97 -0.30 0.11
CA ILE A 149 -33.92 0.65 0.74
C ILE A 149 -34.93 -0.09 1.58
N ALA A 150 -35.65 0.61 2.42
CA ALA A 150 -36.73 0.01 3.20
C ALA A 150 -37.75 -0.68 2.27
N ASN A 151 -38.06 -1.92 2.58
CA ASN A 151 -38.93 -2.80 1.77
C ASN A 151 -38.42 -3.04 0.33
N GLY A 152 -37.11 -2.93 0.11
CA GLY A 152 -36.50 -3.05 -1.23
C GLY A 152 -36.83 -4.34 -1.98
N ALA A 153 -36.97 -5.47 -1.27
CA ALA A 153 -37.37 -6.76 -1.85
C ALA A 153 -38.76 -6.76 -2.49
N SER A 154 -39.64 -5.82 -2.09
CA SER A 154 -40.99 -5.69 -2.63
C SER A 154 -41.11 -4.56 -3.66
N ILE A 155 -40.02 -3.86 -3.97
CA ILE A 155 -40.02 -2.73 -4.90
C ILE A 155 -39.30 -3.15 -6.17
N GLU A 156 -40.05 -3.21 -7.25
CA GLU A 156 -39.58 -3.57 -8.59
C GLU A 156 -38.77 -2.43 -9.23
N VAL A 157 -37.73 -2.79 -9.96
CA VAL A 157 -36.94 -1.85 -10.75
C VAL A 157 -37.62 -1.63 -12.10
N THR A 158 -37.93 -0.37 -12.40
CA THR A 158 -38.63 0.05 -13.62
C THR A 158 -37.80 1.07 -14.39
N ASN A 159 -38.23 1.41 -15.61
CA ASN A 159 -37.57 2.46 -16.40
C ASN A 159 -37.52 3.82 -15.69
N GLN A 160 -38.46 4.11 -14.79
CA GLN A 160 -38.51 5.36 -14.05
C GLN A 160 -37.51 5.42 -12.88
N ASN A 161 -37.24 4.28 -12.22
CA ASN A 161 -36.43 4.23 -11.01
C ASN A 161 -35.05 3.57 -11.20
N LYS A 162 -34.75 3.01 -12.41
CA LYS A 162 -33.50 2.29 -12.67
C LYS A 162 -32.22 3.10 -12.37
N ARG A 163 -32.25 4.43 -12.56
CA ARG A 163 -31.08 5.28 -12.25
C ARG A 163 -30.80 5.28 -10.74
N ARG A 164 -31.85 5.32 -9.92
CA ARG A 164 -31.74 5.25 -8.45
C ARG A 164 -31.21 3.89 -8.01
N TYR A 165 -31.71 2.81 -8.64
CA TYR A 165 -31.22 1.46 -8.37
C TYR A 165 -29.73 1.32 -8.69
N ILE A 166 -29.27 1.75 -9.88
CA ILE A 166 -27.87 1.73 -10.28
C ILE A 166 -27.00 2.48 -9.27
N TYR A 167 -27.42 3.68 -8.86
CA TYR A 167 -26.72 4.47 -7.85
C TYR A 167 -26.60 3.73 -6.51
N LEU A 168 -27.66 3.11 -6.03
CA LEU A 168 -27.70 2.42 -4.75
C LEU A 168 -26.87 1.14 -4.76
N VAL A 169 -26.89 0.38 -5.87
CA VAL A 169 -26.02 -0.79 -6.03
C VAL A 169 -24.56 -0.38 -6.01
N ALA A 170 -24.20 0.63 -6.81
CA ALA A 170 -22.83 1.12 -6.84
C ALA A 170 -22.38 1.65 -5.46
N LYS A 171 -23.23 2.42 -4.79
CA LYS A 171 -22.95 2.93 -3.43
C LYS A 171 -22.75 1.80 -2.44
N HIS A 172 -23.59 0.78 -2.48
CA HIS A 172 -23.47 -0.38 -1.59
C HIS A 172 -22.12 -1.08 -1.78
N HIS A 173 -21.74 -1.39 -3.03
CA HIS A 173 -20.51 -2.12 -3.33
C HIS A 173 -19.24 -1.30 -3.08
N VAL A 174 -19.25 -0.01 -3.38
CA VAL A 174 -18.08 0.87 -3.29
C VAL A 174 -17.90 1.44 -1.89
N SER A 175 -18.98 1.76 -1.18
CA SER A 175 -18.91 2.53 0.06
C SER A 175 -19.49 1.77 1.27
N ASP A 176 -20.75 1.31 1.19
CA ASP A 176 -21.46 0.87 2.39
C ASP A 176 -20.85 -0.40 2.99
N ARG A 177 -20.34 -1.33 2.14
CA ARG A 177 -19.72 -2.59 2.60
C ARG A 177 -18.41 -2.42 3.35
N ILE A 178 -17.68 -1.34 3.09
CA ILE A 178 -16.37 -1.08 3.70
C ILE A 178 -16.38 0.09 4.67
N LYS A 179 -17.58 0.65 4.93
CA LYS A 179 -17.71 1.88 5.72
C LYS A 179 -17.20 1.70 7.14
N GLU A 180 -17.56 0.61 7.81
CA GLU A 180 -17.17 0.36 9.20
C GLU A 180 -15.64 0.25 9.34
N GLN A 181 -15.00 -0.48 8.44
CA GLN A 181 -13.56 -0.65 8.38
C GLN A 181 -12.85 0.68 8.05
N SER A 182 -13.37 1.40 7.06
CA SER A 182 -12.81 2.69 6.64
C SER A 182 -12.94 3.74 7.72
N ASP A 183 -14.06 3.81 8.41
CA ASP A 183 -14.30 4.71 9.54
C ASP A 183 -13.35 4.40 10.71
N ALA A 184 -13.10 3.11 10.99
CA ALA A 184 -12.16 2.70 12.04
C ALA A 184 -10.73 3.09 11.68
N PHE A 185 -10.31 2.78 10.45
CA PHE A 185 -8.98 3.13 9.97
C PHE A 185 -8.74 4.64 10.00
N THR A 186 -9.71 5.42 9.52
CA THR A 186 -9.64 6.88 9.54
C THR A 186 -9.60 7.46 10.95
N ARG A 187 -10.32 6.91 11.91
CA ARG A 187 -10.20 7.33 13.32
C ARG A 187 -8.76 7.17 13.79
N GLY A 188 -8.17 5.99 13.58
CA GLY A 188 -6.78 5.76 13.97
C GLY A 188 -5.78 6.68 13.26
N LEU A 189 -5.97 6.95 11.98
CA LEU A 189 -5.15 7.89 11.23
C LEU A 189 -5.25 9.32 11.78
N TRP A 190 -6.47 9.77 12.06
CA TRP A 190 -6.72 11.13 12.54
C TRP A 190 -6.36 11.33 14.03
N ASP A 191 -6.14 10.26 14.80
CA ASP A 191 -5.53 10.33 16.13
C ASP A 191 -4.09 10.86 16.08
N VAL A 192 -3.40 10.68 14.94
CA VAL A 192 -1.98 11.04 14.75
C VAL A 192 -1.80 12.25 13.82
N ILE A 193 -2.56 12.29 12.72
CA ILE A 193 -2.49 13.36 11.71
C ILE A 193 -3.80 14.13 11.70
N ASP A 194 -3.70 15.46 11.84
CA ASP A 194 -4.90 16.31 11.74
C ASP A 194 -5.56 16.16 10.36
N ARG A 195 -6.87 15.87 10.38
CA ARG A 195 -7.67 15.68 9.17
C ARG A 195 -7.59 16.86 8.20
N SER A 196 -7.45 18.09 8.72
CA SER A 196 -7.37 19.30 7.88
C SER A 196 -6.16 19.28 6.95
N TRP A 197 -5.06 18.66 7.37
CA TRP A 197 -3.85 18.53 6.55
C TRP A 197 -4.03 17.56 5.38
N LEU A 198 -4.74 16.45 5.61
CA LEU A 198 -5.00 15.45 4.56
C LEU A 198 -5.90 16.01 3.45
N ARG A 199 -6.76 16.96 3.77
CA ARG A 199 -7.64 17.64 2.81
C ARG A 199 -6.94 18.57 1.85
N LEU A 200 -5.69 18.94 2.12
CA LEU A 200 -4.87 19.76 1.22
C LEU A 200 -4.41 18.99 -0.02
N PHE A 201 -4.45 17.67 0.03
CA PHE A 201 -4.02 16.79 -1.06
C PHE A 201 -5.24 16.22 -1.78
N ASN A 202 -5.14 16.01 -3.10
CA ASN A 202 -6.04 15.11 -3.82
C ASN A 202 -5.63 13.65 -3.59
N GLU A 203 -6.42 12.68 -4.06
CA GLU A 203 -6.16 11.26 -3.83
C GLU A 203 -4.83 10.78 -4.44
N PRO A 204 -4.48 11.13 -5.69
CA PRO A 204 -3.16 10.81 -6.24
C PRO A 204 -2.00 11.42 -5.44
N GLU A 205 -2.11 12.67 -5.01
CA GLU A 205 -1.07 13.33 -4.20
C GLU A 205 -0.93 12.68 -2.83
N LEU A 206 -2.06 12.31 -2.19
CA LEU A 206 -2.05 11.58 -0.93
C LEU A 206 -1.39 10.19 -1.12
N GLN A 207 -1.66 9.49 -2.23
CA GLN A 207 -0.99 8.23 -2.53
C GLN A 207 0.52 8.40 -2.69
N VAL A 208 0.97 9.47 -3.36
CA VAL A 208 2.39 9.80 -3.48
C VAL A 208 3.01 10.07 -2.11
N LEU A 209 2.30 10.77 -1.24
CA LEU A 209 2.76 11.02 0.13
C LEU A 209 2.91 9.72 0.94
N ILE A 210 1.99 8.77 0.76
CA ILE A 210 1.98 7.49 1.46
C ILE A 210 3.08 6.54 0.95
N SER A 211 3.22 6.39 -0.36
CA SER A 211 4.04 5.31 -0.94
C SER A 211 5.13 5.76 -1.90
N GLY A 212 5.38 7.07 -2.02
CA GLY A 212 6.34 7.62 -2.97
C GLY A 212 5.76 7.81 -4.37
N ALA A 213 6.58 8.38 -5.27
CA ALA A 213 6.15 8.69 -6.63
C ALA A 213 5.73 7.43 -7.41
N SER A 214 4.61 7.50 -8.10
CA SER A 214 4.02 6.36 -8.81
C SER A 214 4.78 5.93 -10.06
N ASP A 215 5.57 6.83 -10.67
CA ASP A 215 6.41 6.52 -11.85
C ASP A 215 7.66 5.69 -11.50
N GLY A 216 7.93 5.49 -10.21
CA GLY A 216 9.00 4.64 -9.70
C GLY A 216 10.41 5.03 -10.17
N LYS A 217 10.53 6.13 -10.92
CA LYS A 217 11.79 6.54 -11.52
C LYS A 217 12.74 7.09 -10.47
N ILE A 218 13.83 6.38 -10.24
CA ILE A 218 14.84 6.74 -9.26
C ILE A 218 15.81 7.74 -9.90
N ASP A 219 15.90 8.93 -9.30
CA ASP A 219 16.97 9.88 -9.62
C ASP A 219 18.27 9.43 -8.93
N VAL A 220 19.11 8.70 -9.67
CA VAL A 220 20.39 8.19 -9.17
C VAL A 220 21.35 9.33 -8.81
N ALA A 221 21.25 10.49 -9.46
CA ALA A 221 22.09 11.64 -9.15
C ALA A 221 21.70 12.27 -7.81
N ASP A 222 20.41 12.43 -7.55
CA ASP A 222 19.90 12.90 -6.24
C ASP A 222 20.20 11.88 -5.14
N MET A 223 20.00 10.58 -5.38
CA MET A 223 20.34 9.51 -4.44
C MET A 223 21.83 9.54 -4.06
N LYS A 224 22.73 9.68 -5.05
CA LYS A 224 24.18 9.77 -4.86
C LYS A 224 24.58 11.01 -4.06
N SER A 225 23.96 12.16 -4.35
CA SER A 225 24.28 13.44 -3.71
C SER A 225 23.91 13.47 -2.24
N ASN A 226 22.89 12.68 -1.84
CA ASN A 226 22.38 12.62 -0.48
C ASN A 226 22.81 11.36 0.29
N ALA A 227 23.59 10.47 -0.33
CA ALA A 227 24.08 9.26 0.31
C ALA A 227 25.16 9.56 1.37
N ARG A 228 25.13 8.77 2.46
CA ARG A 228 26.18 8.76 3.48
C ARG A 228 27.12 7.59 3.30
N TYR A 229 28.38 7.77 3.66
CA TYR A 229 29.42 6.76 3.57
C TYR A 229 30.00 6.50 4.95
N THR A 230 30.10 5.22 5.33
CA THR A 230 30.60 4.81 6.66
C THR A 230 31.53 3.61 6.56
N GLY A 231 32.14 3.19 7.69
CA GLY A 231 33.03 2.05 7.73
C GLY A 231 34.35 2.25 6.94
N GLY A 232 34.74 3.51 6.70
CA GLY A 232 35.96 3.85 5.95
C GLY A 232 35.72 4.08 4.46
N TYR A 233 34.47 4.02 3.97
CA TYR A 233 34.14 4.52 2.64
C TYR A 233 34.04 6.04 2.60
N THR A 234 34.46 6.62 1.49
CA THR A 234 34.26 8.01 1.12
C THR A 234 33.72 8.11 -0.30
N MET A 235 33.19 9.26 -0.68
CA MET A 235 32.69 9.52 -2.04
C MET A 235 33.76 9.30 -3.13
N LEU A 236 35.05 9.46 -2.80
CA LEU A 236 36.17 9.31 -3.73
C LEU A 236 36.75 7.88 -3.78
N ASP A 237 36.22 6.97 -2.98
CA ASP A 237 36.70 5.58 -2.98
C ASP A 237 36.37 4.88 -4.32
N ARG A 238 37.34 4.16 -4.87
CA ARG A 238 37.19 3.45 -6.16
C ARG A 238 35.99 2.50 -6.17
N ASN A 239 35.72 1.85 -5.04
CA ASN A 239 34.59 0.92 -4.96
C ASN A 239 33.25 1.68 -4.93
N ILE A 240 33.19 2.86 -4.34
CA ILE A 240 32.02 3.73 -4.37
C ILE A 240 31.78 4.33 -5.76
N ILE A 241 32.82 4.74 -6.46
CA ILE A 241 32.70 5.20 -7.86
C ILE A 241 32.16 4.09 -8.75
N ARG A 242 32.70 2.86 -8.62
CA ARG A 242 32.17 1.68 -9.34
C ARG A 242 30.73 1.37 -8.99
N PHE A 243 30.38 1.45 -7.71
CA PHE A 243 29.00 1.21 -7.25
C PHE A 243 28.02 2.15 -7.95
N TRP A 244 28.27 3.44 -7.97
CA TRP A 244 27.40 4.40 -8.65
C TRP A 244 27.38 4.23 -10.17
N SER A 245 28.49 3.82 -10.80
CA SER A 245 28.52 3.43 -12.21
C SER A 245 27.59 2.25 -12.47
N VAL A 246 27.67 1.20 -11.65
CA VAL A 246 26.79 0.03 -11.73
C VAL A 246 25.34 0.44 -11.55
N VAL A 247 24.99 1.19 -10.48
CA VAL A 247 23.60 1.60 -10.21
C VAL A 247 23.01 2.40 -11.37
N SER A 248 23.80 3.29 -11.98
CA SER A 248 23.37 4.05 -13.17
C SER A 248 23.14 3.17 -14.40
N SER A 249 23.77 1.98 -14.46
CA SER A 249 23.63 1.02 -15.55
C SER A 249 22.54 -0.04 -15.33
N LEU A 250 21.90 -0.06 -14.17
CA LEU A 250 20.78 -0.96 -13.87
C LEU A 250 19.51 -0.52 -14.60
N SER A 251 18.62 -1.49 -14.89
CA SER A 251 17.27 -1.16 -15.37
C SER A 251 16.47 -0.45 -14.28
N PRO A 252 15.39 0.29 -14.63
CA PRO A 252 14.51 0.91 -13.64
C PRO A 252 13.98 -0.08 -12.60
N GLU A 253 13.65 -1.30 -13.01
CA GLU A 253 13.17 -2.37 -12.13
C GLU A 253 14.27 -2.80 -11.15
N GLN A 254 15.49 -2.99 -11.62
CA GLN A 254 16.63 -3.33 -10.77
C GLN A 254 17.02 -2.20 -9.81
N GLN A 255 16.85 -0.94 -10.22
CA GLN A 255 17.05 0.21 -9.34
C GLN A 255 15.98 0.23 -8.22
N ALA A 256 14.73 -0.07 -8.56
CA ALA A 256 13.65 -0.20 -7.59
C ALA A 256 13.88 -1.37 -6.60
N GLU A 257 14.36 -2.52 -7.11
CA GLU A 257 14.78 -3.66 -6.27
C GLU A 257 15.93 -3.31 -5.33
N LEU A 258 16.93 -2.57 -5.81
CA LEU A 258 18.02 -2.09 -4.96
C LEU A 258 17.49 -1.17 -3.85
N LEU A 259 16.62 -0.24 -4.19
CA LEU A 259 16.03 0.65 -3.19
C LEU A 259 15.22 -0.15 -2.18
N ARG A 260 14.39 -1.09 -2.64
CA ARG A 260 13.64 -2.01 -1.78
C ARG A 260 14.56 -2.84 -0.88
N PHE A 261 15.63 -3.39 -1.41
CA PHE A 261 16.61 -4.17 -0.65
C PHE A 261 17.23 -3.39 0.51
N VAL A 262 17.48 -2.08 0.32
CA VAL A 262 18.13 -1.24 1.33
C VAL A 262 17.14 -0.57 2.27
N THR A 263 15.92 -0.25 1.81
CA THR A 263 14.95 0.59 2.54
C THR A 263 13.61 -0.10 2.81
N SER A 264 13.40 -1.31 2.29
CA SER A 264 12.12 -2.03 2.22
C SER A 264 11.05 -1.36 1.34
N VAL A 265 11.36 -0.25 0.66
CA VAL A 265 10.43 0.48 -0.22
C VAL A 265 11.03 0.61 -1.61
N SER A 266 10.28 0.22 -2.66
CA SER A 266 10.77 0.21 -4.04
C SER A 266 10.68 1.56 -4.76
N ARG A 267 10.04 2.56 -4.11
CA ARG A 267 9.81 3.88 -4.71
C ARG A 267 10.65 4.96 -4.04
N PRO A 268 11.09 5.97 -4.81
CA PRO A 268 11.85 7.07 -4.26
C PRO A 268 10.98 7.91 -3.30
N PRO A 269 11.61 8.55 -2.29
CA PRO A 269 10.91 9.47 -1.42
C PRO A 269 10.24 10.60 -2.22
N PRO A 270 9.00 11.01 -1.88
CA PRO A 270 8.27 12.02 -2.66
C PRO A 270 8.96 13.39 -2.71
N LEU A 271 9.76 13.72 -1.70
CA LEU A 271 10.53 14.96 -1.60
C LEU A 271 12.02 14.79 -1.96
N GLY A 272 12.37 13.70 -2.65
CA GLY A 272 13.74 13.35 -3.02
C GLY A 272 14.56 12.74 -1.87
N PHE A 273 15.74 12.20 -2.19
CA PHE A 273 16.61 11.50 -1.24
C PHE A 273 17.17 12.41 -0.12
N SER A 274 17.11 13.73 -0.32
CA SER A 274 17.44 14.70 0.72
C SER A 274 16.50 14.64 1.92
N SER A 275 15.27 14.19 1.75
CA SER A 275 14.26 14.08 2.82
C SER A 275 14.37 12.79 3.64
N MET A 276 15.11 11.77 3.16
CA MET A 276 15.22 10.48 3.86
C MET A 276 15.80 10.61 5.27
N ASN A 277 15.14 9.98 6.23
CA ASN A 277 15.60 9.82 7.61
C ASN A 277 15.32 8.40 8.11
N PRO A 278 16.37 7.57 8.38
CA PRO A 278 17.80 7.80 8.15
C PRO A 278 18.17 7.99 6.68
N LYS A 279 19.28 8.66 6.42
CA LYS A 279 19.83 8.83 5.06
C LYS A 279 20.21 7.48 4.45
N PHE A 280 20.10 7.36 3.11
CA PHE A 280 20.64 6.22 2.39
C PHE A 280 22.16 6.11 2.67
N THR A 281 22.59 5.04 3.32
CA THR A 281 23.95 4.89 3.83
C THR A 281 24.63 3.70 3.16
N ILE A 282 25.90 3.88 2.74
CA ILE A 282 26.74 2.80 2.23
C ILE A 282 27.86 2.55 3.24
N GLN A 283 27.82 1.37 3.85
CA GLN A 283 28.78 0.95 4.87
C GLN A 283 29.76 -0.07 4.29
N ARG A 284 31.06 0.17 4.49
CA ARG A 284 32.08 -0.83 4.17
C ARG A 284 32.05 -1.99 5.15
N VAL A 285 32.03 -3.20 4.64
CA VAL A 285 32.07 -4.43 5.44
C VAL A 285 33.23 -5.32 5.00
N GLY A 286 34.32 -5.25 5.76
CA GLY A 286 35.49 -6.08 5.58
C GLY A 286 36.29 -5.84 4.28
N ILE A 287 37.55 -6.24 4.26
CA ILE A 287 38.38 -6.39 3.07
C ILE A 287 38.46 -7.89 2.83
N MET A 288 37.66 -8.40 1.91
CA MET A 288 37.62 -9.83 1.61
C MET A 288 38.02 -10.11 0.16
N ARG A 289 38.36 -11.37 -0.12
CA ARG A 289 38.61 -11.83 -1.49
C ARG A 289 37.34 -11.71 -2.32
N ASP A 290 37.51 -11.38 -3.60
CA ASP A 290 36.37 -11.29 -4.52
C ASP A 290 35.55 -12.59 -4.53
N GLY A 291 34.24 -12.45 -4.36
CA GLY A 291 33.29 -13.54 -4.45
C GLY A 291 32.91 -14.20 -3.12
N GLU A 292 33.58 -13.90 -2.00
CA GLU A 292 33.32 -14.53 -0.71
C GLU A 292 32.08 -13.96 0.00
N LYS A 293 31.69 -12.70 -0.25
CA LYS A 293 30.51 -12.07 0.38
C LYS A 293 29.63 -11.34 -0.61
N LEU A 294 28.33 -11.47 -0.37
CA LEU A 294 27.30 -10.66 -1.02
C LEU A 294 27.08 -9.34 -0.26
N PRO A 295 26.58 -8.29 -0.92
CA PRO A 295 26.03 -7.16 -0.23
C PRO A 295 24.86 -7.61 0.66
N THR A 296 24.71 -6.97 1.81
CA THR A 296 23.56 -7.16 2.71
C THR A 296 22.99 -5.79 3.09
N ALA A 297 21.78 -5.74 3.63
CA ALA A 297 21.17 -4.49 4.03
C ALA A 297 20.70 -4.51 5.49
N SER A 298 20.56 -3.32 6.06
CA SER A 298 19.86 -3.06 7.32
C SER A 298 18.79 -2.02 7.04
N THR A 299 17.59 -2.48 6.77
CA THR A 299 16.47 -1.65 6.29
C THR A 299 16.03 -0.61 7.32
N CYS A 300 16.06 -0.94 8.61
CA CYS A 300 15.77 0.01 9.70
C CYS A 300 16.69 1.25 9.70
N PHE A 301 17.86 1.17 9.08
CA PHE A 301 18.84 2.25 9.02
C PHE A 301 19.12 2.70 7.58
N ASN A 302 18.34 2.27 6.61
CA ASN A 302 18.55 2.53 5.19
C ASN A 302 20.02 2.31 4.78
N THR A 303 20.63 1.21 5.27
CA THR A 303 22.07 0.97 5.16
C THR A 303 22.38 -0.24 4.29
N LEU A 304 23.07 0.00 3.17
CA LEU A 304 23.70 -1.02 2.36
C LEU A 304 25.08 -1.37 2.93
N LYS A 305 25.28 -2.62 3.33
CA LYS A 305 26.57 -3.16 3.76
C LYS A 305 27.28 -3.71 2.52
N LEU A 306 28.23 -2.94 1.97
CA LEU A 306 28.88 -3.21 0.70
C LEU A 306 30.32 -3.69 0.92
N PRO A 307 30.67 -4.94 0.56
CA PRO A 307 32.07 -5.41 0.49
C PRO A 307 32.87 -4.68 -0.58
N THR A 308 34.20 -4.74 -0.48
CA THR A 308 35.08 -4.23 -1.53
C THR A 308 35.26 -5.28 -2.62
N TYR A 309 35.02 -4.91 -3.88
CA TYR A 309 35.20 -5.78 -5.04
C TYR A 309 36.30 -5.26 -5.96
N SER A 310 37.01 -6.16 -6.63
CA SER A 310 38.18 -5.83 -7.50
C SER A 310 37.75 -5.15 -8.80
N SER A 311 36.58 -5.49 -9.34
CA SER A 311 36.08 -4.99 -10.60
C SER A 311 34.60 -4.59 -10.55
N GLU A 312 34.20 -3.73 -11.49
CA GLU A 312 32.82 -3.31 -11.70
C GLU A 312 31.91 -4.50 -12.09
N LYS A 313 32.45 -5.41 -12.91
CA LYS A 313 31.72 -6.62 -13.33
C LYS A 313 31.35 -7.49 -12.14
N VAL A 314 32.29 -7.80 -11.25
CA VAL A 314 32.05 -8.60 -10.04
C VAL A 314 31.07 -7.89 -9.11
N LEU A 315 31.21 -6.57 -8.92
CA LEU A 315 30.29 -5.79 -8.13
C LEU A 315 28.86 -5.88 -8.70
N LYS A 316 28.69 -5.70 -10.01
CA LYS A 316 27.38 -5.79 -10.67
C LYS A 316 26.75 -7.17 -10.50
N GLU A 317 27.49 -8.23 -10.76
CA GLU A 317 27.00 -9.62 -10.60
C GLU A 317 26.53 -9.89 -9.15
N LYS A 318 27.34 -9.50 -8.18
CA LYS A 318 27.03 -9.72 -6.75
C LYS A 318 25.86 -8.83 -6.27
N LEU A 319 25.79 -7.59 -6.73
CA LEU A 319 24.71 -6.69 -6.37
C LEU A 319 23.39 -7.18 -6.95
N VAL A 320 23.34 -7.49 -8.25
CA VAL A 320 22.12 -7.98 -8.91
C VAL A 320 21.67 -9.30 -8.29
N TYR A 321 22.59 -10.21 -7.97
CA TYR A 321 22.23 -11.44 -7.26
C TYR A 321 21.63 -11.18 -5.88
N ALA A 322 22.23 -10.27 -5.10
CA ALA A 322 21.76 -9.97 -3.74
C ALA A 322 20.37 -9.32 -3.73
N ILE A 323 20.11 -8.36 -4.63
CA ILE A 323 18.81 -7.71 -4.73
C ILE A 323 17.72 -8.67 -5.24
N GLY A 324 18.05 -9.55 -6.21
CA GLY A 324 17.12 -10.56 -6.72
C GLY A 324 16.83 -11.68 -5.72
N ALA A 325 17.84 -12.13 -4.94
CA ALA A 325 17.65 -13.13 -3.89
C ALA A 325 16.86 -12.58 -2.68
N GLY A 326 17.01 -11.29 -2.38
CA GLY A 326 16.25 -10.62 -1.29
C GLY A 326 14.74 -10.59 -1.53
N SER A 327 14.29 -10.68 -2.77
CA SER A 327 12.86 -10.80 -3.12
C SER A 327 12.27 -12.20 -2.85
N GLY A 328 13.11 -13.20 -2.55
CA GLY A 328 12.70 -14.59 -2.29
C GLY A 328 12.73 -15.01 -0.81
N PHE A 329 13.20 -14.19 0.10
CA PHE A 329 13.31 -14.53 1.53
C PHE A 329 12.06 -14.19 2.38
N GLU A 330 10.95 -13.83 1.75
CA GLU A 330 9.67 -13.62 2.45
C GLU A 330 8.93 -14.92 2.78
N LEU A 331 9.53 -16.11 2.55
CA LEU A 331 8.88 -17.43 2.74
C LEU A 331 9.80 -18.47 3.42
N THR A 332 10.46 -18.12 4.51
CA THR A 332 10.93 -19.17 5.46
C THR A 332 10.87 -18.66 6.89
#